data_9b9f1f03361d207921949cbbe9d00c3a
#
_entry.id   9b9f1f03361d207921949cbbe9d00c3a
#
_cell.length_a   1.000
_cell.length_b   1.000
_cell.length_c   1.000
_cell.angle_alpha   90.00
_cell.angle_beta   90.00
_cell.angle_gamma   90.00
#
_symmetry.space_group_name_H-M   'P 1'
#
loop_
_entity.id
_entity.type
_entity.pdbx_description
1 polymer ?
#
loop_
_entity_poly.entity_id
_entity_poly.type
_entity_poly.pdbx_seq_one_letter_code
_entity_poly.pdbx_strand_id
1 'polypeptide(L)'
;VGSEMCMRDRIGPPLLGGETAEHPGPMAPDEYDVVGAATGVVEADRMLGAEKVRAGDVLVALGASGLHSNGYSLVRRVVADAGWGLERTVPELGRTLGEELLEPTRLYTRVCLAMLETLSSPAAPGPVHALSHITGGGLAANVARVLPAGLIADVDRSSWTVPPVFSTVRELGSVPWEDLEGTLNLGVGMVAVVEPGVVDAVLRVAEGSEIPAWVLGEVHDAGK
;
A
#
# COMPACT_ATOMS: atom_id res chain seq x y z
N VAL A 1 3.81 -23.89 3.22
CA VAL A 1 2.52 -24.59 2.97
C VAL A 1 1.39 -23.95 3.76
N GLY A 2 1.56 -23.59 5.06
CA GLY A 2 0.51 -22.95 5.86
C GLY A 2 0.17 -21.51 5.46
N SER A 3 1.15 -20.72 5.06
CA SER A 3 0.95 -19.31 4.65
C SER A 3 0.23 -19.17 3.31
N GLU A 4 0.42 -20.09 2.39
CA GLU A 4 -0.20 -20.08 1.05
C GLU A 4 -1.70 -20.37 1.12
N MET A 5 -2.11 -21.33 1.95
CA MET A 5 -3.53 -21.59 2.20
C MET A 5 -4.23 -20.40 2.84
N CYS A 6 -3.57 -19.73 3.78
CA CYS A 6 -4.12 -18.54 4.45
C CYS A 6 -4.33 -17.35 3.50
N MET A 7 -3.42 -17.12 2.55
CA MET A 7 -3.56 -16.08 1.53
C MET A 7 -4.71 -16.38 0.56
N ARG A 8 -4.80 -17.60 0.06
CA ARG A 8 -5.88 -18.05 -0.82
C ARG A 8 -7.26 -17.81 -0.19
N ASP A 9 -7.43 -18.19 1.07
CA ASP A 9 -8.69 -18.02 1.78
C ASP A 9 -9.06 -16.55 2.01
N ARG A 10 -8.03 -15.68 2.10
CA ARG A 10 -8.23 -14.25 2.32
C ARG A 10 -8.48 -13.45 1.06
N ILE A 11 -7.89 -13.80 -0.08
CA ILE A 11 -7.99 -13.03 -1.34
C ILE A 11 -8.87 -13.68 -2.40
N GLY A 12 -9.19 -14.97 -2.27
CA GLY A 12 -10.15 -15.70 -3.13
C GLY A 12 -9.56 -16.43 -4.34
N PRO A 13 -8.53 -15.94 -5.07
CA PRO A 13 -7.99 -16.66 -6.22
C PRO A 13 -7.41 -18.03 -5.83
N PRO A 14 -7.59 -19.06 -6.68
CA PRO A 14 -6.99 -20.36 -6.44
C PRO A 14 -5.47 -20.31 -6.64
N LEU A 15 -4.73 -21.01 -5.79
CA LEU A 15 -3.33 -21.30 -6.05
C LEU A 15 -3.27 -22.42 -7.10
N LEU A 16 -2.71 -22.11 -8.28
CA LEU A 16 -2.69 -23.03 -9.42
C LEU A 16 -1.45 -23.93 -9.42
N GLY A 17 -0.38 -23.52 -8.75
CA GLY A 17 0.86 -24.29 -8.67
C GLY A 17 1.98 -23.51 -8.04
N GLY A 18 3.12 -24.15 -7.94
CA GLY A 18 4.37 -23.58 -7.46
C GLY A 18 5.45 -24.64 -7.55
N GLU A 19 6.69 -24.21 -7.50
CA GLU A 19 7.84 -25.09 -7.46
C GLU A 19 8.98 -24.46 -6.67
N THR A 20 9.99 -25.24 -6.36
CA THR A 20 11.24 -24.77 -5.76
C THR A 20 12.39 -25.10 -6.69
N ALA A 21 13.37 -24.20 -6.81
CA ALA A 21 14.56 -24.42 -7.58
C ALA A 21 15.79 -23.98 -6.75
N GLU A 22 16.91 -24.68 -6.95
CA GLU A 22 18.19 -24.27 -6.37
C GLU A 22 18.91 -23.33 -7.34
N HIS A 23 19.50 -22.28 -6.78
CA HIS A 23 20.29 -21.31 -7.54
C HIS A 23 21.73 -21.25 -7.00
N PRO A 24 22.53 -22.30 -7.21
CA PRO A 24 23.91 -22.33 -6.72
C PRO A 24 24.75 -21.24 -7.42
N GLY A 25 25.47 -20.46 -6.62
CA GLY A 25 26.29 -19.34 -7.07
C GLY A 25 25.64 -17.98 -6.82
N PRO A 26 24.45 -17.66 -7.39
CA PRO A 26 23.77 -16.39 -7.11
C PRO A 26 23.27 -16.25 -5.67
N MET A 27 22.94 -17.35 -5.00
CA MET A 27 22.41 -17.38 -3.62
C MET A 27 23.29 -18.24 -2.73
N ALA A 28 23.48 -17.80 -1.49
CA ALA A 28 24.16 -18.61 -0.48
C ALA A 28 23.27 -19.81 -0.07
N PRO A 29 23.86 -20.89 0.52
CA PRO A 29 23.11 -22.10 0.87
C PRO A 29 21.90 -21.88 1.78
N ASP A 30 21.93 -20.84 2.63
CA ASP A 30 20.88 -20.51 3.59
C ASP A 30 19.99 -19.35 3.13
N GLU A 31 20.20 -18.85 1.92
CA GLU A 31 19.37 -17.80 1.33
C GLU A 31 18.22 -18.40 0.53
N TYR A 32 17.07 -17.77 0.61
CA TYR A 32 15.93 -18.09 -0.21
C TYR A 32 15.19 -16.81 -0.62
N ASP A 33 14.50 -16.89 -1.73
CA ASP A 33 13.59 -15.85 -2.19
C ASP A 33 12.23 -16.47 -2.52
N VAL A 34 11.17 -15.65 -2.46
CA VAL A 34 9.81 -16.08 -2.77
C VAL A 34 9.25 -15.17 -3.85
N VAL A 35 8.92 -15.77 -4.98
CA VAL A 35 8.34 -15.06 -6.13
C VAL A 35 6.90 -15.52 -6.32
N GLY A 36 5.99 -14.58 -6.49
CA GLY A 36 4.60 -14.84 -6.82
C GLY A 36 4.24 -14.27 -8.18
N ALA A 37 3.48 -15.02 -8.97
CA ALA A 37 2.85 -14.54 -10.19
C ALA A 37 1.34 -14.70 -10.10
N ALA A 38 0.58 -13.67 -10.49
CA ALA A 38 -0.86 -13.70 -10.53
C ALA A 38 -1.36 -13.28 -11.91
N THR A 39 -2.40 -13.96 -12.40
CA THR A 39 -3.08 -13.60 -13.65
C THR A 39 -4.52 -13.27 -13.36
N GLY A 40 -4.98 -12.12 -13.84
CA GLY A 40 -6.37 -11.67 -13.75
C GLY A 40 -6.90 -11.29 -15.13
N VAL A 41 -8.22 -11.15 -15.21
CA VAL A 41 -8.93 -10.70 -16.40
C VAL A 41 -9.83 -9.53 -16.03
N VAL A 42 -9.86 -8.50 -16.88
CA VAL A 42 -10.74 -7.34 -16.76
C VAL A 42 -11.29 -7.01 -18.16
N GLU A 43 -12.55 -6.59 -18.23
CA GLU A 43 -13.12 -6.06 -19.45
C GLU A 43 -12.41 -4.77 -19.87
N ALA A 44 -12.11 -4.60 -21.17
CA ALA A 44 -11.30 -3.50 -21.65
C ALA A 44 -11.88 -2.11 -21.33
N ASP A 45 -13.20 -1.98 -21.33
CA ASP A 45 -13.92 -0.74 -21.00
C ASP A 45 -13.98 -0.47 -19.50
N ARG A 46 -13.68 -1.48 -18.67
CA ARG A 46 -13.64 -1.39 -17.20
C ARG A 46 -12.24 -1.21 -16.61
N MET A 47 -11.21 -1.19 -17.45
CA MET A 47 -9.85 -0.94 -16.99
C MET A 47 -9.77 0.40 -16.23
N LEU A 48 -9.09 0.39 -15.09
CA LEU A 48 -8.72 1.61 -14.36
C LEU A 48 -7.41 2.16 -14.93
N GLY A 49 -7.24 3.48 -14.84
CA GLY A 49 -6.00 4.09 -15.30
C GLY A 49 -6.04 5.61 -15.31
N ALA A 50 -4.87 6.19 -15.56
CA ALA A 50 -4.66 7.63 -15.54
C ALA A 50 -5.63 8.38 -16.49
N GLU A 51 -6.03 7.77 -17.60
CA GLU A 51 -6.95 8.35 -18.59
C GLU A 51 -8.35 8.62 -18.05
N LYS A 52 -8.71 8.00 -16.92
CA LYS A 52 -10.01 8.22 -16.24
C LYS A 52 -9.95 9.30 -15.18
N VAL A 53 -8.76 9.62 -14.66
CA VAL A 53 -8.58 10.59 -13.58
C VAL A 53 -8.86 12.02 -14.07
N ARG A 54 -9.54 12.80 -13.25
CA ARG A 54 -9.99 14.17 -13.55
C ARG A 54 -9.62 15.14 -12.41
N ALA A 55 -9.47 16.41 -12.75
CA ALA A 55 -9.44 17.46 -11.73
C ALA A 55 -10.75 17.45 -10.93
N GLY A 56 -10.65 17.55 -9.62
CA GLY A 56 -11.77 17.42 -8.69
C GLY A 56 -11.99 15.99 -8.16
N ASP A 57 -11.27 14.98 -8.68
CA ASP A 57 -11.30 13.65 -8.06
C ASP A 57 -10.68 13.70 -6.66
N VAL A 58 -11.23 12.87 -5.78
CA VAL A 58 -10.79 12.77 -4.38
C VAL A 58 -9.87 11.57 -4.22
N LEU A 59 -8.80 11.79 -3.47
CA LEU A 59 -7.88 10.75 -3.04
C LEU A 59 -8.39 10.16 -1.72
N VAL A 60 -8.72 8.88 -1.71
CA VAL A 60 -9.08 8.15 -0.49
C VAL A 60 -7.97 7.18 -0.14
N ALA A 61 -7.36 7.39 1.03
CA ALA A 61 -6.35 6.48 1.55
C ALA A 61 -6.97 5.27 2.21
N LEU A 62 -6.32 4.11 2.04
CA LEU A 62 -6.54 2.90 2.82
C LEU A 62 -5.29 2.66 3.67
N GLY A 63 -5.47 2.54 4.98
CA GLY A 63 -4.39 2.45 5.96
C GLY A 63 -3.50 1.23 5.77
N ALA A 64 -2.20 1.41 5.96
CA ALA A 64 -1.24 0.33 6.04
C ALA A 64 -1.33 -0.41 7.38
N SER A 65 -0.82 -1.64 7.43
CA SER A 65 -0.66 -2.40 8.68
C SER A 65 0.67 -2.12 9.39
N GLY A 66 1.62 -1.49 8.69
CA GLY A 66 2.98 -1.21 9.14
C GLY A 66 3.86 -0.86 7.95
N LEU A 67 5.12 -1.27 8.00
CA LEU A 67 6.10 -1.02 6.93
C LEU A 67 5.75 -1.69 5.59
N HIS A 68 4.89 -2.70 5.62
CA HIS A 68 4.65 -3.62 4.51
C HIS A 68 5.93 -4.35 4.09
N SER A 69 6.22 -4.41 2.78
CA SER A 69 7.36 -5.16 2.25
C SER A 69 8.40 -4.27 1.56
N ASN A 70 8.36 -2.95 1.79
CA ASN A 70 9.25 -2.00 1.15
C ASN A 70 10.10 -1.24 2.17
N GLY A 71 11.29 -0.77 1.73
CA GLY A 71 12.19 0.02 2.55
C GLY A 71 12.99 -0.76 3.59
N TYR A 72 12.94 -2.10 3.59
CA TYR A 72 13.63 -2.94 4.57
C TYR A 72 15.16 -2.84 4.51
N SER A 73 15.75 -2.47 3.39
CA SER A 73 17.18 -2.20 3.32
C SER A 73 17.58 -1.05 4.24
N LEU A 74 16.80 0.04 4.26
CA LEU A 74 16.97 1.14 5.19
C LEU A 74 16.73 0.70 6.64
N VAL A 75 15.61 0.05 6.91
CA VAL A 75 15.22 -0.37 8.27
C VAL A 75 16.26 -1.31 8.87
N ARG A 76 16.69 -2.34 8.14
CA ARG A 76 17.72 -3.28 8.58
C ARG A 76 19.04 -2.57 8.89
N ARG A 77 19.44 -1.61 8.05
CA ARG A 77 20.63 -0.83 8.27
C ARG A 77 20.55 0.00 9.54
N VAL A 78 19.45 0.73 9.73
CA VAL A 78 19.19 1.56 10.92
C VAL A 78 19.21 0.71 12.20
N VAL A 79 18.52 -0.43 12.19
CA VAL A 79 18.44 -1.36 13.33
C VAL A 79 19.82 -1.93 13.66
N ALA A 80 20.61 -2.33 12.64
CA ALA A 80 21.95 -2.88 12.81
C ALA A 80 22.93 -1.83 13.36
N ASP A 81 22.92 -0.61 12.81
CA ASP A 81 23.80 0.48 13.24
C ASP A 81 23.50 0.94 14.68
N ALA A 82 22.23 0.83 15.10
CA ALA A 82 21.82 1.09 16.47
C ALA A 82 22.10 -0.06 17.46
N GLY A 83 22.52 -1.22 16.97
CA GLY A 83 22.75 -2.42 17.76
C GLY A 83 21.49 -2.98 18.43
N TRP A 84 20.31 -2.76 17.82
CA TRP A 84 19.04 -3.27 18.38
C TRP A 84 18.81 -4.72 17.96
N GLY A 85 18.49 -5.58 18.94
CA GLY A 85 18.03 -6.95 18.71
C GLY A 85 16.51 -6.98 18.40
N LEU A 86 16.08 -7.99 17.66
CA LEU A 86 14.66 -8.17 17.30
C LEU A 86 13.76 -8.45 18.52
N GLU A 87 14.32 -9.04 19.57
CA GLU A 87 13.62 -9.33 20.85
C GLU A 87 13.41 -8.10 21.74
N ARG A 88 13.95 -6.96 21.31
CA ARG A 88 13.81 -5.71 22.07
C ARG A 88 12.36 -5.25 22.09
N THR A 89 11.79 -5.12 23.28
CA THR A 89 10.50 -4.45 23.45
C THR A 89 10.67 -2.95 23.23
N VAL A 90 9.84 -2.39 22.36
CA VAL A 90 9.81 -0.96 22.03
C VAL A 90 8.52 -0.38 22.59
N PRO A 91 8.58 0.47 23.64
CA PRO A 91 7.38 0.96 24.32
C PRO A 91 6.39 1.65 23.39
N GLU A 92 6.89 2.44 22.43
CA GLU A 92 6.11 3.20 21.45
C GLU A 92 5.33 2.28 20.50
N LEU A 93 5.79 1.05 20.31
CA LEU A 93 5.16 0.04 19.45
C LEU A 93 4.25 -0.91 20.26
N GLY A 94 4.40 -0.96 21.58
CA GLY A 94 3.66 -1.87 22.46
C GLY A 94 3.99 -3.35 22.28
N ARG A 95 5.03 -3.68 21.49
CA ARG A 95 5.47 -5.04 21.17
C ARG A 95 6.97 -5.08 20.88
N THR A 96 7.53 -6.25 20.60
CA THR A 96 8.94 -6.36 20.23
C THR A 96 9.18 -5.79 18.84
N LEU A 97 10.43 -5.38 18.57
CA LEU A 97 10.84 -4.92 17.27
C LEU A 97 10.61 -6.00 16.17
N GLY A 98 10.90 -7.26 16.48
CA GLY A 98 10.68 -8.37 15.57
C GLY A 98 9.21 -8.57 15.21
N GLU A 99 8.30 -8.51 16.20
CA GLU A 99 6.86 -8.58 15.95
C GLU A 99 6.37 -7.43 15.07
N GLU A 100 6.87 -6.21 15.30
CA GLU A 100 6.54 -5.06 14.45
C GLU A 100 7.03 -5.25 13.02
N LEU A 101 8.29 -5.66 12.85
CA LEU A 101 8.88 -5.83 11.53
C LEU A 101 8.33 -7.05 10.77
N LEU A 102 7.70 -7.99 11.45
CA LEU A 102 7.01 -9.15 10.84
C LEU A 102 5.53 -8.89 10.57
N GLU A 103 5.01 -7.69 10.87
CA GLU A 103 3.61 -7.36 10.57
C GLU A 103 3.32 -7.56 9.07
N PRO A 104 2.40 -8.45 8.70
CA PRO A 104 2.13 -8.75 7.30
C PRO A 104 1.61 -7.54 6.53
N THR A 105 2.00 -7.43 5.26
CA THR A 105 1.38 -6.48 4.33
C THR A 105 -0.13 -6.66 4.29
N ARG A 106 -0.88 -5.57 4.48
CA ARG A 106 -2.34 -5.59 4.41
C ARG A 106 -2.82 -6.01 3.03
N LEU A 107 -3.83 -6.88 2.99
CA LEU A 107 -4.40 -7.36 1.74
C LEU A 107 -5.54 -6.44 1.30
N TYR A 108 -5.36 -5.75 0.18
CA TYR A 108 -6.33 -4.79 -0.35
C TYR A 108 -7.24 -5.37 -1.44
N THR A 109 -6.97 -6.59 -1.92
CA THR A 109 -7.69 -7.18 -3.05
C THR A 109 -9.20 -7.17 -2.86
N ARG A 110 -9.70 -7.66 -1.71
CA ARG A 110 -11.15 -7.76 -1.47
C ARG A 110 -11.82 -6.39 -1.35
N VAL A 111 -11.22 -5.44 -0.63
CA VAL A 111 -11.80 -4.10 -0.49
C VAL A 111 -11.81 -3.36 -1.82
N CYS A 112 -10.74 -3.46 -2.61
CA CYS A 112 -10.69 -2.85 -3.94
C CYS A 112 -11.75 -3.46 -4.88
N LEU A 113 -11.89 -4.79 -4.91
CA LEU A 113 -12.94 -5.44 -5.70
C LEU A 113 -14.33 -5.06 -5.21
N ALA A 114 -14.57 -5.03 -3.90
CA ALA A 114 -15.86 -4.60 -3.33
C ALA A 114 -16.20 -3.15 -3.70
N MET A 115 -15.23 -2.23 -3.70
CA MET A 115 -15.44 -0.87 -4.19
C MET A 115 -15.87 -0.87 -5.66
N LEU A 116 -15.17 -1.62 -6.51
CA LEU A 116 -15.47 -1.70 -7.93
C LEU A 116 -16.84 -2.33 -8.20
N GLU A 117 -17.19 -3.39 -7.48
CA GLU A 117 -18.48 -4.07 -7.64
C GLU A 117 -19.65 -3.25 -7.12
N THR A 118 -19.50 -2.64 -5.93
CA THR A 118 -20.57 -1.89 -5.27
C THR A 118 -20.89 -0.56 -5.97
N LEU A 119 -19.85 0.08 -6.53
CA LEU A 119 -19.97 1.44 -7.10
C LEU A 119 -20.13 1.45 -8.62
N SER A 120 -19.92 0.32 -9.29
CA SER A 120 -20.05 0.25 -10.75
C SER A 120 -21.48 -0.04 -11.18
N SER A 121 -21.86 0.55 -12.30
CA SER A 121 -23.10 0.23 -13.04
C SER A 121 -22.75 -0.45 -14.36
N PRO A 122 -23.54 -1.42 -14.84
CA PRO A 122 -23.35 -1.98 -16.17
C PRO A 122 -23.49 -0.95 -17.32
N ALA A 123 -24.14 0.18 -17.04
CA ALA A 123 -24.49 1.19 -18.04
C ALA A 123 -23.53 2.39 -18.08
N ALA A 124 -22.53 2.47 -17.17
CA ALA A 124 -21.62 3.61 -17.10
C ALA A 124 -20.24 3.20 -16.61
N PRO A 125 -19.16 3.93 -16.96
CA PRO A 125 -17.87 3.81 -16.32
C PRO A 125 -18.02 3.95 -14.80
N GLY A 126 -17.29 3.13 -14.04
CA GLY A 126 -17.34 3.21 -12.58
C GLY A 126 -16.69 4.50 -12.05
N PRO A 127 -17.12 4.98 -10.89
CA PRO A 127 -16.62 6.22 -10.28
C PRO A 127 -15.27 6.05 -9.57
N VAL A 128 -14.68 4.87 -9.59
CA VAL A 128 -13.29 4.62 -9.18
C VAL A 128 -12.42 4.70 -10.44
N HIS A 129 -11.56 5.70 -10.50
CA HIS A 129 -10.77 5.99 -11.71
C HIS A 129 -9.40 5.30 -11.70
N ALA A 130 -8.73 5.27 -10.54
CA ALA A 130 -7.44 4.63 -10.40
C ALA A 130 -7.22 4.08 -8.98
N LEU A 131 -6.31 3.13 -8.86
CA LEU A 131 -5.82 2.59 -7.59
C LEU A 131 -4.28 2.65 -7.60
N SER A 132 -3.69 3.17 -6.54
CA SER A 132 -2.24 3.27 -6.36
C SER A 132 -1.81 2.52 -5.12
N HIS A 133 -1.08 1.42 -5.28
CA HIS A 133 -0.45 0.71 -4.15
C HIS A 133 0.85 1.43 -3.76
N ILE A 134 0.94 1.84 -2.50
CA ILE A 134 2.08 2.60 -2.01
C ILE A 134 3.20 1.64 -1.63
N THR A 135 4.24 1.64 -2.44
CA THR A 135 5.40 0.76 -2.34
C THR A 135 6.70 1.59 -2.30
N GLY A 136 7.82 1.06 -2.75
CA GLY A 136 9.07 1.81 -2.86
C GLY A 136 8.90 3.10 -3.68
N GLY A 137 9.48 4.19 -3.20
CA GLY A 137 9.28 5.53 -3.72
C GLY A 137 8.25 6.37 -2.94
N GLY A 138 7.61 5.78 -1.92
CA GLY A 138 6.71 6.47 -1.02
C GLY A 138 5.39 6.94 -1.66
N LEU A 139 4.64 7.75 -0.94
CA LEU A 139 3.30 8.18 -1.34
C LEU A 139 3.31 8.97 -2.65
N ALA A 140 4.14 10.00 -2.74
CA ALA A 140 4.15 10.93 -3.86
C ALA A 140 4.46 10.25 -5.21
N ALA A 141 5.53 9.45 -5.27
CA ALA A 141 5.94 8.80 -6.51
C ALA A 141 4.92 7.74 -6.98
N ASN A 142 4.26 7.04 -6.06
CA ASN A 142 3.27 6.03 -6.42
C ASN A 142 1.94 6.67 -6.86
N VAL A 143 1.48 7.73 -6.21
CA VAL A 143 0.27 8.47 -6.65
C VAL A 143 0.52 9.12 -8.01
N ALA A 144 1.68 9.74 -8.23
CA ALA A 144 2.01 10.36 -9.51
C ALA A 144 1.94 9.41 -10.71
N ARG A 145 2.18 8.09 -10.52
CA ARG A 145 2.10 7.09 -11.59
C ARG A 145 0.69 6.88 -12.14
N VAL A 146 -0.31 7.18 -11.36
CA VAL A 146 -1.73 7.00 -11.75
C VAL A 146 -2.40 8.30 -12.14
N LEU A 147 -1.68 9.41 -12.18
CA LEU A 147 -2.17 10.69 -12.65
C LEU A 147 -1.77 10.93 -14.12
N PRO A 148 -2.66 11.49 -14.95
CA PRO A 148 -2.29 11.89 -16.30
C PRO A 148 -1.42 13.16 -16.27
N ALA A 149 -0.72 13.44 -17.37
CA ALA A 149 0.02 14.68 -17.53
C ALA A 149 -0.92 15.89 -17.37
N GLY A 150 -0.46 16.90 -16.64
CA GLY A 150 -1.22 18.14 -16.38
C GLY A 150 -2.11 18.10 -15.15
N LEU A 151 -2.18 16.97 -14.44
CA LEU A 151 -2.84 16.88 -13.13
C LEU A 151 -1.81 16.63 -12.01
N ILE A 152 -2.12 17.14 -10.82
CA ILE A 152 -1.34 16.94 -9.59
C ILE A 152 -2.27 16.50 -8.46
N ALA A 153 -1.72 15.77 -7.51
CA ALA A 153 -2.38 15.43 -6.26
C ALA A 153 -1.97 16.43 -5.18
N ASP A 154 -2.93 17.04 -4.53
CA ASP A 154 -2.73 17.82 -3.30
C ASP A 154 -3.10 16.92 -2.11
N VAL A 155 -2.11 16.66 -1.24
CA VAL A 155 -2.23 15.71 -0.12
C VAL A 155 -2.25 16.48 1.19
N ASP A 156 -3.34 16.34 1.95
CA ASP A 156 -3.42 16.87 3.31
C ASP A 156 -2.66 15.99 4.29
N ARG A 157 -1.47 16.44 4.69
CA ARG A 157 -0.60 15.74 5.65
C ARG A 157 -1.19 15.68 7.07
N SER A 158 -2.18 16.48 7.40
CA SER A 158 -2.87 16.47 8.68
C SER A 158 -4.00 15.46 8.75
N SER A 159 -4.38 14.83 7.62
CA SER A 159 -5.51 13.92 7.53
C SER A 159 -5.28 12.56 8.23
N TRP A 160 -4.03 12.25 8.61
CA TRP A 160 -3.72 11.03 9.37
C TRP A 160 -2.55 11.21 10.31
N THR A 161 -2.47 10.32 11.29
CA THR A 161 -1.31 10.19 12.18
C THR A 161 -0.38 9.11 11.65
N VAL A 162 0.89 9.48 11.43
CA VAL A 162 1.91 8.51 10.99
C VAL A 162 2.14 7.46 12.09
N PRO A 163 2.04 6.15 11.79
CA PRO A 163 2.25 5.10 12.77
C PRO A 163 3.63 5.16 13.46
N PRO A 164 3.73 4.78 14.74
CA PRO A 164 4.94 4.94 15.54
C PRO A 164 6.20 4.28 14.97
N VAL A 165 6.06 3.18 14.22
CA VAL A 165 7.20 2.48 13.61
C VAL A 165 8.03 3.39 12.71
N PHE A 166 7.40 4.32 11.98
CA PHE A 166 8.11 5.24 11.10
C PHE A 166 8.90 6.29 11.88
N SER A 167 8.33 6.81 12.96
CA SER A 167 9.04 7.72 13.88
C SER A 167 10.19 7.00 14.58
N THR A 168 9.99 5.75 15.00
CA THR A 168 11.04 4.93 15.60
C THR A 168 12.21 4.73 14.65
N VAL A 169 11.95 4.36 13.39
CA VAL A 169 13.01 4.19 12.37
C VAL A 169 13.73 5.52 12.11
N ARG A 170 12.97 6.60 12.00
CA ARG A 170 13.51 7.95 11.79
C ARG A 170 14.47 8.36 12.91
N GLU A 171 14.03 8.28 14.15
CA GLU A 171 14.79 8.71 15.32
C GLU A 171 16.04 7.84 15.52
N LEU A 172 15.87 6.53 15.40
CA LEU A 172 16.94 5.57 15.55
C LEU A 172 18.06 5.76 14.52
N GLY A 173 17.70 6.05 13.28
CA GLY A 173 18.65 6.25 12.17
C GLY A 173 19.00 7.72 11.91
N SER A 174 18.43 8.68 12.65
CA SER A 174 18.52 10.12 12.33
C SER A 174 18.18 10.41 10.87
N VAL A 175 17.20 9.69 10.32
CA VAL A 175 16.81 9.78 8.91
C VAL A 175 15.96 11.04 8.69
N PRO A 176 16.26 11.91 7.70
CA PRO A 176 15.40 13.02 7.34
C PRO A 176 13.99 12.56 6.94
N TRP A 177 12.96 13.37 7.25
CA TRP A 177 11.59 13.04 6.85
C TRP A 177 11.43 12.87 5.35
N GLU A 178 12.08 13.70 4.57
CA GLU A 178 12.07 13.65 3.11
C GLU A 178 12.54 12.28 2.56
N ASP A 179 13.60 11.72 3.15
CA ASP A 179 14.13 10.41 2.77
C ASP A 179 13.16 9.28 3.15
N LEU A 180 12.52 9.39 4.33
CA LEU A 180 11.48 8.43 4.75
C LEU A 180 10.26 8.49 3.83
N GLU A 181 9.78 9.68 3.51
CA GLU A 181 8.66 9.90 2.60
C GLU A 181 8.90 9.37 1.20
N GLY A 182 10.14 9.48 0.72
CA GLY A 182 10.56 8.91 -0.55
C GLY A 182 10.79 7.39 -0.54
N THR A 183 10.75 6.75 0.63
CA THR A 183 11.11 5.33 0.78
C THR A 183 9.99 4.48 1.33
N LEU A 184 9.23 5.00 2.32
CA LEU A 184 8.25 4.26 3.12
C LEU A 184 6.83 4.76 2.86
N ASN A 185 5.84 3.93 3.20
CA ASN A 185 4.42 4.24 3.00
C ASN A 185 3.82 5.21 4.04
N LEU A 186 4.49 5.44 5.16
CA LEU A 186 4.09 6.30 6.28
C LEU A 186 2.64 6.09 6.79
N GLY A 187 2.13 4.87 6.67
CA GLY A 187 0.80 4.50 7.13
C GLY A 187 -0.27 4.51 6.03
N VAL A 188 0.06 4.92 4.82
CA VAL A 188 -0.84 4.86 3.65
C VAL A 188 -0.44 3.68 2.77
N GLY A 189 -1.26 2.64 2.72
CA GLY A 189 -0.90 1.43 1.96
C GLY A 189 -1.46 1.40 0.53
N MET A 190 -2.66 1.96 0.33
CA MET A 190 -3.32 2.06 -0.97
C MET A 190 -4.02 3.42 -1.07
N VAL A 191 -4.08 3.99 -2.25
CA VAL A 191 -4.88 5.18 -2.56
C VAL A 191 -5.84 4.85 -3.67
N ALA A 192 -7.14 5.13 -3.46
CA ALA A 192 -8.17 5.12 -4.48
C ALA A 192 -8.43 6.55 -4.96
N VAL A 193 -8.42 6.75 -6.28
CA VAL A 193 -8.80 8.02 -6.93
C VAL A 193 -10.24 7.87 -7.40
N VAL A 194 -11.14 8.67 -6.84
CA VAL A 194 -12.58 8.48 -7.01
C VAL A 194 -13.33 9.78 -7.27
N GLU A 195 -14.49 9.69 -7.90
CA GLU A 195 -15.39 10.85 -8.03
C GLU A 195 -15.84 11.36 -6.66
N PRO A 196 -16.00 12.68 -6.45
CA PRO A 196 -16.42 13.25 -5.17
C PRO A 196 -17.73 12.68 -4.63
N GLY A 197 -18.67 12.38 -5.50
CA GLY A 197 -20.02 11.89 -5.13
C GLY A 197 -20.06 10.51 -4.50
N VAL A 198 -18.97 9.73 -4.56
CA VAL A 198 -18.92 8.35 -4.02
C VAL A 198 -18.00 8.18 -2.82
N VAL A 199 -17.34 9.23 -2.36
CA VAL A 199 -16.38 9.17 -1.24
C VAL A 199 -16.96 8.47 -0.02
N ASP A 200 -18.16 8.87 0.44
CA ASP A 200 -18.82 8.24 1.59
C ASP A 200 -19.09 6.74 1.38
N ALA A 201 -19.40 6.35 0.15
CA ALA A 201 -19.65 4.95 -0.18
C ALA A 201 -18.33 4.14 -0.17
N VAL A 202 -17.24 4.72 -0.66
CA VAL A 202 -15.89 4.14 -0.58
C VAL A 202 -15.47 3.94 0.87
N LEU A 203 -15.66 4.95 1.72
CA LEU A 203 -15.34 4.87 3.16
C LEU A 203 -16.15 3.76 3.85
N ARG A 204 -17.46 3.64 3.56
CA ARG A 204 -18.29 2.55 4.10
C ARG A 204 -17.85 1.16 3.65
N VAL A 205 -17.41 1.00 2.39
CA VAL A 205 -16.87 -0.29 1.90
C VAL A 205 -15.58 -0.65 2.63
N ALA A 206 -14.71 0.33 2.87
CA ALA A 206 -13.47 0.13 3.63
C ALA A 206 -13.77 -0.24 5.09
N GLU A 207 -14.71 0.44 5.75
CA GLU A 207 -15.16 0.14 7.11
C GLU A 207 -15.72 -1.29 7.21
N GLY A 208 -16.58 -1.69 6.29
CA GLY A 208 -17.13 -3.05 6.22
C GLY A 208 -16.06 -4.13 5.95
N SER A 209 -14.89 -3.73 5.47
CA SER A 209 -13.72 -4.58 5.27
C SER A 209 -12.70 -4.48 6.42
N GLU A 210 -13.03 -3.75 7.50
CA GLU A 210 -12.16 -3.49 8.65
C GLU A 210 -10.81 -2.84 8.26
N ILE A 211 -10.81 -1.99 7.21
CA ILE A 211 -9.63 -1.26 6.75
C ILE A 211 -9.82 0.21 7.09
N PRO A 212 -8.93 0.82 7.89
CA PRO A 212 -8.95 2.26 8.12
C PRO A 212 -8.87 3.01 6.80
N ALA A 213 -9.77 3.97 6.58
CA ALA A 213 -9.79 4.78 5.38
C ALA A 213 -10.18 6.23 5.70
N TRP A 214 -9.65 7.17 4.93
CA TRP A 214 -9.92 8.59 5.10
C TRP A 214 -9.70 9.34 3.79
N VAL A 215 -10.26 10.55 3.70
CA VAL A 215 -9.94 11.48 2.61
C VAL A 215 -8.51 11.94 2.79
N LEU A 216 -7.69 11.71 1.79
CA LEU A 216 -6.26 12.03 1.79
C LEU A 216 -5.98 13.39 1.13
N GLY A 217 -6.81 13.77 0.16
CA GLY A 217 -6.62 14.98 -0.63
C GLY A 217 -7.43 14.96 -1.92
N GLU A 218 -7.04 15.80 -2.85
CA GLU A 218 -7.77 16.02 -4.12
C GLU A 218 -6.81 16.12 -5.32
N VAL A 219 -7.36 15.90 -6.50
CA VAL A 219 -6.65 16.04 -7.79
C VAL A 219 -6.97 17.41 -8.39
N HIS A 220 -5.94 18.15 -8.79
CA HIS A 220 -6.06 19.49 -9.38
C HIS A 220 -5.32 19.62 -10.70
N ASP A 221 -5.64 20.65 -11.48
CA ASP A 221 -4.86 21.05 -12.64
C ASP A 221 -3.47 21.59 -12.21
N ALA A 222 -2.40 21.13 -12.84
CA ALA A 222 -1.02 21.52 -12.51
C ALA A 222 -0.69 23.00 -12.76
N GLY A 223 -1.61 23.79 -13.30
CA GLY A 223 -1.41 25.20 -13.67
C GLY A 223 -2.29 26.19 -12.90
N LYS A 224 -2.92 25.76 -11.82
CA LYS A 224 -3.75 26.65 -10.99
C LYS A 224 -3.16 26.86 -9.62
#